data_e491caa14b17f347a9a530f64548ccf7
#
_entry.id   e491caa14b17f347a9a530f64548ccf7
#
_cell.length_a   1.000
_cell.length_b   1.000
_cell.length_c   1.000
_cell.angle_alpha   90.00
_cell.angle_beta   90.00
_cell.angle_gamma   90.00
#
_symmetry.space_group_name_H-M   'P 1'
#
loop_
_entity.id
_entity.type
_entity.pdbx_description
1 polymer ?
#
loop_
_entity_poly.entity_id
_entity_poly.type
_entity_poly.pdbx_seq_one_letter_code
_entity_poly.pdbx_strand_id
1 'polypeptide(L)'
;WILGNPEQVSCMYDRLVLKGTETEDTCLINIKFSNGCFANITVNQFQKPNINTYEFVGTKGNIKLDHSTLMFADDDSGVWKDQKDYMKGQDPMEVHQNNFLLQANRFLDGYEGKDCDLATLEEAYLNLKVVLAAKLSWKDKKIIKIS
;
A
#
# COMPACT_ATOMS: atom_id res chain seq x y z
N TRP A 1 -1.53 5.22 -8.11
CA TRP A 1 -0.71 6.36 -7.76
C TRP A 1 0.79 6.08 -7.96
N ILE A 2 1.47 5.27 -7.12
CA ILE A 2 2.92 5.03 -7.23
C ILE A 2 3.28 4.21 -8.49
N LEU A 3 2.51 3.17 -8.79
CA LEU A 3 2.84 2.20 -9.84
C LEU A 3 2.02 2.38 -11.13
N GLY A 4 1.15 3.41 -11.20
CA GLY A 4 0.32 3.68 -12.36
C GLY A 4 -0.99 2.88 -12.38
N ASN A 5 -1.57 2.66 -13.56
CA ASN A 5 -2.88 2.07 -13.72
C ASN A 5 -2.84 0.54 -13.58
N PRO A 6 -3.59 -0.07 -12.65
CA PRO A 6 -3.71 -1.52 -12.54
C PRO A 6 -4.48 -2.09 -13.73
N GLU A 7 -3.97 -3.19 -14.31
CA GLU A 7 -4.52 -3.85 -15.49
C GLU A 7 -5.18 -5.19 -15.17
N GLN A 8 -4.53 -5.97 -14.30
CA GLN A 8 -4.99 -7.31 -13.96
C GLN A 8 -4.73 -7.60 -12.50
N VAL A 9 -5.59 -8.41 -11.89
CA VAL A 9 -5.46 -8.84 -10.51
C VAL A 9 -5.75 -10.33 -10.36
N SER A 10 -4.96 -10.99 -9.49
CA SER A 10 -5.29 -12.28 -8.91
C SER A 10 -5.25 -12.21 -7.40
N CYS A 11 -6.15 -12.95 -6.74
CA CYS A 11 -6.28 -12.88 -5.30
C CYS A 11 -6.60 -14.24 -4.70
N MET A 12 -6.05 -14.45 -3.49
CA MET A 12 -6.49 -15.48 -2.56
C MET A 12 -6.80 -14.78 -1.24
N TYR A 13 -7.98 -15.02 -0.67
CA TYR A 13 -8.30 -14.54 0.66
C TYR A 13 -9.12 -15.57 1.42
N ASP A 14 -9.01 -15.56 2.73
CA ASP A 14 -9.78 -16.45 3.58
C ASP A 14 -9.87 -15.90 5.01
N ARG A 15 -10.68 -16.56 5.81
CA ARG A 15 -10.77 -16.35 7.23
C ARG A 15 -10.12 -17.54 7.95
N LEU A 16 -8.84 -17.36 8.29
CA LEU A 16 -8.01 -18.44 8.84
C LEU A 16 -8.02 -18.49 10.37
N VAL A 17 -8.10 -17.37 11.04
CA VAL A 17 -7.88 -17.26 12.50
C VAL A 17 -9.06 -16.62 13.22
N LEU A 18 -9.57 -15.49 12.75
CA LEU A 18 -10.61 -14.72 13.45
C LEU A 18 -11.97 -15.37 13.31
N LYS A 19 -12.43 -16.00 14.39
CA LYS A 19 -13.78 -16.59 14.48
C LYS A 19 -14.80 -15.53 14.87
N GLY A 20 -16.00 -15.62 14.30
CA GLY A 20 -17.11 -14.70 14.64
C GLY A 20 -17.16 -13.41 13.82
N THR A 21 -16.28 -13.22 12.84
CA THR A 21 -16.39 -12.15 11.84
C THR A 21 -16.93 -12.73 10.53
N GLU A 22 -17.59 -11.89 9.74
CA GLU A 22 -18.02 -12.25 8.37
C GLU A 22 -16.98 -11.92 7.30
N THR A 23 -15.93 -11.18 7.69
CA THR A 23 -14.87 -10.69 6.80
C THR A 23 -13.66 -11.60 6.81
N GLU A 24 -12.91 -11.58 5.73
CA GLU A 24 -11.59 -12.18 5.60
C GLU A 24 -10.58 -11.56 6.58
N ASP A 25 -9.65 -12.35 7.08
CA ASP A 25 -8.54 -11.93 7.94
C ASP A 25 -7.16 -12.08 7.28
N THR A 26 -7.11 -12.74 6.13
CA THR A 26 -5.89 -12.97 5.35
C THR A 26 -6.18 -12.75 3.87
N CYS A 27 -5.30 -12.00 3.22
CA CYS A 27 -5.42 -11.70 1.80
C CYS A 27 -4.04 -11.67 1.13
N LEU A 28 -3.93 -12.31 -0.03
CA LEU A 28 -2.78 -12.31 -0.92
C LEU A 28 -3.23 -11.80 -2.28
N ILE A 29 -2.73 -10.65 -2.70
CA ILE A 29 -3.11 -10.02 -3.96
C ILE A 29 -1.88 -9.83 -4.84
N ASN A 30 -1.98 -10.23 -6.11
CA ASN A 30 -1.01 -9.89 -7.13
C ASN A 30 -1.66 -8.98 -8.16
N ILE A 31 -0.99 -7.88 -8.49
CA ILE A 31 -1.47 -6.89 -9.44
C ILE A 31 -0.43 -6.71 -10.55
N LYS A 32 -0.89 -6.72 -11.79
CA LYS A 32 -0.11 -6.27 -12.95
C LYS A 32 -0.58 -4.88 -13.36
N PHE A 33 0.36 -3.97 -13.59
CA PHE A 33 0.11 -2.61 -14.04
C PHE A 33 0.34 -2.48 -15.55
N SER A 34 -0.31 -1.49 -16.17
CA SER A 34 -0.24 -1.24 -17.62
C SER A 34 1.16 -0.85 -18.11
N ASN A 35 2.01 -0.33 -17.24
CA ASN A 35 3.42 -0.01 -17.53
C ASN A 35 4.37 -1.21 -17.38
N GLY A 36 3.85 -2.41 -17.10
CA GLY A 36 4.63 -3.63 -16.94
C GLY A 36 5.09 -3.92 -15.50
N CYS A 37 4.85 -3.03 -14.55
CA CYS A 37 5.15 -3.29 -13.14
C CYS A 37 4.23 -4.37 -12.54
N PHE A 38 4.74 -5.03 -11.50
CA PHE A 38 3.99 -5.97 -10.69
C PHE A 38 4.01 -5.55 -9.22
N ALA A 39 2.91 -5.80 -8.50
CA ALA A 39 2.87 -5.70 -7.06
C ALA A 39 2.33 -6.97 -6.44
N ASN A 40 2.90 -7.34 -5.29
CA ASN A 40 2.36 -8.36 -4.39
C ASN A 40 1.97 -7.67 -3.09
N ILE A 41 0.77 -7.90 -2.62
CA ILE A 41 0.25 -7.35 -1.37
C ILE A 41 -0.19 -8.50 -0.48
N THR A 42 0.40 -8.59 0.70
CA THR A 42 0.01 -9.54 1.74
C THR A 42 -0.57 -8.78 2.92
N VAL A 43 -1.79 -9.10 3.31
CA VAL A 43 -2.46 -8.51 4.47
C VAL A 43 -2.97 -9.61 5.36
N ASN A 44 -2.74 -9.49 6.67
CA ASN A 44 -3.43 -10.29 7.66
C ASN A 44 -3.69 -9.46 8.93
N GLN A 45 -4.74 -9.81 9.68
CA GLN A 45 -5.18 -9.06 10.85
C GLN A 45 -4.67 -9.62 12.19
N PHE A 46 -3.89 -10.69 12.14
CA PHE A 46 -3.44 -11.39 13.35
C PHE A 46 -1.92 -11.45 13.51
N GLN A 47 -1.17 -10.86 12.58
CA GLN A 47 0.30 -10.82 12.67
C GLN A 47 0.77 -10.03 13.88
N LYS A 48 1.71 -10.61 14.62
CA LYS A 48 2.38 -9.95 15.76
C LYS A 48 3.90 -10.11 15.62
N PRO A 49 4.68 -9.03 15.76
CA PRO A 49 4.22 -7.64 15.89
C PRO A 49 3.48 -7.16 14.65
N ASN A 50 2.58 -6.16 14.82
CA ASN A 50 1.91 -5.52 13.69
C ASN A 50 2.93 -4.64 12.96
N ILE A 51 3.35 -5.07 11.79
CA ILE A 51 4.38 -4.42 10.98
C ILE A 51 3.80 -4.15 9.59
N ASN A 52 3.98 -2.91 9.13
CA ASN A 52 3.74 -2.53 7.75
C ASN A 52 5.09 -2.40 7.04
N THR A 53 5.33 -3.21 6.03
CA THR A 53 6.54 -3.16 5.22
C THR A 53 6.19 -2.90 3.77
N TYR A 54 6.90 -1.98 3.13
CA TYR A 54 6.79 -1.69 1.71
C TYR A 54 8.18 -1.82 1.09
N GLU A 55 8.29 -2.58 0.01
CA GLU A 55 9.53 -2.74 -0.72
C GLU A 55 9.29 -2.47 -2.21
N PHE A 56 10.10 -1.60 -2.79
CA PHE A 56 10.08 -1.25 -4.20
C PHE A 56 11.40 -1.68 -4.82
N VAL A 57 11.32 -2.56 -5.80
CA VAL A 57 12.47 -3.05 -6.55
C VAL A 57 12.48 -2.40 -7.91
N GLY A 58 13.52 -1.64 -8.21
CA GLY A 58 13.65 -0.89 -9.46
C GLY A 58 14.99 -1.17 -10.15
N THR A 59 15.09 -0.78 -11.40
CA THR A 59 16.31 -0.98 -12.23
C THR A 59 17.47 -0.07 -11.83
N LYS A 60 17.26 0.91 -10.96
CA LYS A 60 18.28 1.85 -10.47
C LYS A 60 18.51 1.75 -8.97
N GLY A 61 17.89 0.77 -8.33
CA GLY A 61 17.99 0.55 -6.89
C GLY A 61 16.66 0.18 -6.26
N ASN A 62 16.71 -0.08 -4.96
CA ASN A 62 15.59 -0.56 -4.18
C ASN A 62 15.29 0.42 -3.04
N ILE A 63 14.02 0.53 -2.69
CA ILE A 63 13.56 1.30 -1.53
C ILE A 63 12.80 0.36 -0.62
N LYS A 64 13.08 0.41 0.68
CA LYS A 64 12.31 -0.29 1.69
C LYS A 64 11.87 0.67 2.77
N LEU A 65 10.59 0.64 3.08
CA LEU A 65 10.01 1.29 4.25
C LEU A 65 9.54 0.19 5.20
N ASP A 66 10.11 0.15 6.39
CA ASP A 66 9.77 -0.79 7.45
C ASP A 66 9.33 -0.01 8.67
N HIS A 67 8.03 -0.05 8.97
CA HIS A 67 7.38 0.72 10.02
C HIS A 67 7.70 2.22 9.94
N SER A 68 8.80 2.66 10.53
CA SER A 68 9.25 4.06 10.56
C SER A 68 10.57 4.29 9.83
N THR A 69 11.21 3.23 9.38
CA THR A 69 12.57 3.28 8.83
C THR A 69 12.55 3.20 7.32
N LEU A 70 13.10 4.22 6.67
CA LEU A 70 13.34 4.24 5.23
C LEU A 70 14.77 3.85 4.94
N MET A 71 14.94 2.90 4.01
CA MET A 71 16.23 2.42 3.53
C MET A 71 16.28 2.49 2.01
N PHE A 72 17.46 2.73 1.48
CA PHE A 72 17.72 2.74 0.06
C PHE A 72 18.93 1.84 -0.27
N ALA A 73 18.88 1.14 -1.38
CA ALA A 73 20.01 0.41 -1.93
C ALA A 73 20.14 0.74 -3.42
N ASP A 74 21.31 1.19 -3.87
CA ASP A 74 21.61 1.30 -5.29
C ASP A 74 21.94 -0.08 -5.90
N ASP A 75 21.91 -0.18 -7.23
CA ASP A 75 22.18 -1.42 -7.94
C ASP A 75 23.67 -1.84 -7.90
N ASP A 76 24.60 -0.92 -7.65
CA ASP A 76 26.03 -1.19 -7.63
C ASP A 76 26.48 -1.91 -6.35
N SER A 77 25.91 -1.58 -5.21
CA SER A 77 26.38 -2.06 -3.91
C SER A 77 25.68 -3.30 -3.38
N GLY A 78 24.42 -3.52 -3.75
CA GLY A 78 23.58 -4.58 -3.19
C GLY A 78 23.36 -4.51 -1.66
N VAL A 79 23.72 -3.39 -1.04
CA VAL A 79 23.65 -3.19 0.41
C VAL A 79 22.68 -2.04 0.72
N TRP A 80 21.82 -2.23 1.71
CA TRP A 80 20.94 -1.19 2.21
C TRP A 80 21.75 -0.06 2.85
N LYS A 81 21.58 1.15 2.35
CA LYS A 81 22.22 2.39 2.80
C LYS A 81 21.16 3.37 3.30
N ASP A 82 21.62 4.48 3.86
CA ASP A 82 20.81 5.65 4.19
C ASP A 82 19.57 5.34 5.03
N GLN A 83 19.77 4.51 6.05
CA GLN A 83 18.72 4.21 7.01
C GLN A 83 18.33 5.45 7.80
N LYS A 84 17.08 5.93 7.62
CA LYS A 84 16.49 7.03 8.37
C LYS A 84 15.28 6.55 9.13
N ASP A 85 15.33 6.66 10.45
CA ASP A 85 14.20 6.40 11.33
C ASP A 85 13.44 7.70 11.59
N TYR A 86 12.23 7.78 11.04
CA TYR A 86 11.34 8.94 11.14
C TYR A 86 10.60 9.05 12.49
N MET A 87 10.61 7.99 13.30
CA MET A 87 9.97 7.95 14.62
C MET A 87 10.94 8.13 15.76
N LYS A 88 12.26 8.17 15.47
CA LYS A 88 13.30 8.25 16.50
C LYS A 88 13.13 9.49 17.37
N GLY A 89 12.93 9.27 18.66
CA GLY A 89 12.79 10.35 19.64
C GLY A 89 11.43 11.07 19.62
N GLN A 90 10.44 10.53 18.88
CA GLN A 90 9.09 11.09 18.82
C GLN A 90 8.09 10.21 19.57
N ASP A 91 7.05 10.81 20.14
CA ASP A 91 5.90 10.08 20.66
C ASP A 91 5.05 9.58 19.48
N PRO A 92 4.81 8.26 19.34
CA PRO A 92 3.98 7.71 18.26
C PRO A 92 2.57 8.29 18.20
N MET A 93 1.97 8.62 19.34
CA MET A 93 0.63 9.21 19.40
C MET A 93 0.64 10.65 18.87
N GLU A 94 1.65 11.44 19.21
CA GLU A 94 1.82 12.80 18.70
C GLU A 94 2.03 12.82 17.20
N VAL A 95 2.90 11.94 16.68
CA VAL A 95 3.11 11.77 15.23
C VAL A 95 1.81 11.41 14.53
N HIS A 96 1.04 10.49 15.10
CA HIS A 96 -0.25 10.07 14.53
C HIS A 96 -1.25 11.23 14.46
N GLN A 97 -1.38 12.02 15.54
CA GLN A 97 -2.24 13.20 15.57
C GLN A 97 -1.80 14.27 14.56
N ASN A 98 -0.50 14.53 14.46
CA ASN A 98 0.06 15.49 13.51
C ASN A 98 -0.19 15.07 12.06
N ASN A 99 -0.15 13.77 11.74
CA ASN A 99 -0.47 13.26 10.41
C ASN A 99 -1.94 13.52 10.03
N PHE A 100 -2.88 13.35 10.96
CA PHE A 100 -4.29 13.70 10.71
C PHE A 100 -4.49 15.21 10.52
N LEU A 101 -3.82 16.03 11.32
CA LEU A 101 -3.87 17.48 11.17
C LEU A 101 -3.31 17.92 9.82
N LEU A 102 -2.19 17.34 9.40
CA LEU A 102 -1.60 17.59 8.07
C LEU A 102 -2.58 17.20 6.96
N GLN A 103 -3.20 16.04 7.04
CA GLN A 103 -4.19 15.58 6.05
C GLN A 103 -5.38 16.53 5.97
N ALA A 104 -5.91 16.98 7.13
CA ALA A 104 -7.02 17.94 7.16
C ALA A 104 -6.63 19.29 6.53
N ASN A 105 -5.43 19.80 6.82
CA ASN A 105 -4.94 21.03 6.21
C ASN A 105 -4.75 20.89 4.69
N ARG A 106 -4.23 19.76 4.22
CA ARG A 106 -4.11 19.49 2.77
C ARG A 106 -5.47 19.43 2.07
N PHE A 107 -6.48 18.87 2.76
CA PHE A 107 -7.85 18.89 2.24
C PHE A 107 -8.39 20.32 2.09
N LEU A 108 -8.16 21.18 3.10
CA LEU A 108 -8.55 22.60 3.03
C LEU A 108 -7.81 23.35 1.93
N ASP A 109 -6.50 23.10 1.77
CA ASP A 109 -5.72 23.67 0.69
C ASP A 109 -6.31 23.32 -0.69
N GLY A 110 -6.67 22.04 -0.91
CA GLY A 110 -7.33 21.60 -2.13
C GLY A 110 -8.72 22.23 -2.33
N TYR A 111 -9.50 22.38 -1.25
CA TYR A 111 -10.79 23.06 -1.30
C TYR A 111 -10.66 24.55 -1.69
N GLU A 112 -9.58 25.21 -1.27
CA GLU A 112 -9.24 26.59 -1.64
C GLU A 112 -8.62 26.70 -3.06
N GLY A 113 -8.48 25.59 -3.79
CA GLY A 113 -7.91 25.55 -5.13
C GLY A 113 -6.38 25.61 -5.16
N LYS A 114 -5.71 25.38 -4.03
CA LYS A 114 -4.26 25.24 -3.95
C LYS A 114 -3.85 23.84 -4.40
N ASP A 115 -2.58 23.69 -4.78
CA ASP A 115 -2.00 22.37 -5.07
C ASP A 115 -1.97 21.52 -3.79
N CYS A 116 -2.50 20.31 -3.89
CA CYS A 116 -2.52 19.35 -2.77
C CYS A 116 -2.21 17.93 -3.27
N ASP A 117 -1.52 17.17 -2.45
CA ASP A 117 -1.06 15.80 -2.73
C ASP A 117 -1.99 14.72 -2.16
N LEU A 118 -3.29 15.01 -2.07
CA LEU A 118 -4.31 14.05 -1.68
C LEU A 118 -4.78 13.22 -2.86
N ALA A 119 -5.20 11.99 -2.56
CA ALA A 119 -5.81 11.12 -3.56
C ALA A 119 -7.10 11.74 -4.13
N THR A 120 -7.23 11.71 -5.44
CA THR A 120 -8.43 12.17 -6.15
C THR A 120 -9.57 11.14 -6.03
N LEU A 121 -10.78 11.58 -6.40
CA LEU A 121 -11.94 10.69 -6.44
C LEU A 121 -11.76 9.56 -7.47
N GLU A 122 -11.12 9.87 -8.59
CA GLU A 122 -10.78 8.91 -9.64
C GLU A 122 -9.80 7.84 -9.14
N GLU A 123 -8.77 8.23 -8.39
CA GLU A 123 -7.82 7.31 -7.78
C GLU A 123 -8.50 6.44 -6.72
N ALA A 124 -9.37 7.00 -5.88
CA ALA A 124 -10.14 6.26 -4.91
C ALA A 124 -11.10 5.24 -5.58
N TYR A 125 -11.74 5.65 -6.68
CA TYR A 125 -12.58 4.77 -7.49
C TYR A 125 -11.78 3.63 -8.12
N LEU A 126 -10.59 3.91 -8.64
CA LEU A 126 -9.70 2.90 -9.19
C LEU A 126 -9.26 1.88 -8.13
N ASN A 127 -8.94 2.34 -6.91
CA ASN A 127 -8.65 1.45 -5.79
C ASN A 127 -9.83 0.54 -5.46
N LEU A 128 -11.06 1.06 -5.46
CA LEU A 128 -12.26 0.26 -5.25
C LEU A 128 -12.43 -0.81 -6.35
N LYS A 129 -12.19 -0.46 -7.61
CA LYS A 129 -12.21 -1.44 -8.72
C LYS A 129 -11.22 -2.58 -8.49
N VAL A 130 -9.99 -2.27 -8.03
CA VAL A 130 -8.98 -3.30 -7.70
C VAL A 130 -9.50 -4.24 -6.63
N VAL A 131 -10.07 -3.73 -5.55
CA VAL A 131 -10.62 -4.54 -4.45
C VAL A 131 -11.76 -5.44 -4.93
N LEU A 132 -12.70 -4.91 -5.71
CA LEU A 132 -13.82 -5.68 -6.26
C LEU A 132 -13.34 -6.75 -7.24
N ALA A 133 -12.38 -6.43 -8.10
CA ALA A 133 -11.76 -7.38 -9.02
C ALA A 133 -10.97 -8.47 -8.28
N ALA A 134 -10.29 -8.14 -7.18
CA ALA A 134 -9.62 -9.11 -6.32
C ALA A 134 -10.61 -10.11 -5.69
N LYS A 135 -11.74 -9.63 -5.16
CA LYS A 135 -12.82 -10.50 -4.64
C LYS A 135 -13.39 -11.41 -5.74
N LEU A 136 -13.61 -10.86 -6.93
CA LEU A 136 -14.09 -11.65 -8.07
C LEU A 136 -13.06 -12.69 -8.51
N SER A 137 -11.77 -12.36 -8.51
CA SER A 137 -10.68 -13.28 -8.83
C SER A 137 -10.68 -14.52 -7.94
N TRP A 138 -10.82 -14.32 -6.63
CA TRP A 138 -10.90 -15.45 -5.69
C TRP A 138 -12.17 -16.26 -5.87
N LYS A 139 -13.31 -15.62 -6.07
CA LYS A 139 -14.59 -16.28 -6.30
C LYS A 139 -14.55 -17.16 -7.55
N ASP A 140 -14.07 -16.61 -8.66
CA ASP A 140 -14.09 -17.24 -9.97
C ASP A 140 -12.84 -18.11 -10.26
N LYS A 141 -11.84 -18.09 -9.34
CA LYS A 141 -10.56 -18.81 -9.47
C LYS A 141 -9.79 -18.46 -10.74
N LYS A 142 -9.79 -17.20 -11.14
CA LYS A 142 -9.15 -16.71 -12.35
C LYS A 142 -8.56 -15.31 -12.17
N ILE A 143 -7.65 -14.92 -13.08
CA ILE A 143 -7.16 -13.54 -13.19
C ILE A 143 -8.30 -12.67 -13.76
N ILE A 144 -8.53 -11.52 -13.15
CA ILE A 144 -9.53 -10.53 -13.57
C ILE A 144 -8.83 -9.34 -14.21
N LYS A 145 -9.29 -8.92 -15.38
CA LYS A 145 -8.91 -7.63 -15.98
C LYS A 145 -9.69 -6.51 -15.29
N ILE A 146 -9.00 -5.42 -15.00
CA ILE A 146 -9.59 -4.21 -14.41
C ILE A 146 -9.94 -3.27 -15.56
N SER A 147 -11.23 -3.03 -15.75
CA SER A 147 -11.78 -2.16 -16.81
C SER A 147 -12.31 -0.84 -16.22
#